data_65e8d012b5a36b547f1d365f37d52f04
#
_entry.id   65e8d012b5a36b547f1d365f37d52f04
#
_cell.length_a   1.000
_cell.length_b   1.000
_cell.length_c   1.000
_cell.angle_alpha   90.00
_cell.angle_beta   90.00
_cell.angle_gamma   90.00
#
_symmetry.space_group_name_H-M   'P 1'
#
loop_
_entity.id
_entity.type
_entity.pdbx_description
1 polymer ?
#
loop_
_entity_poly.entity_id
_entity_poly.type
_entity_poly.pdbx_seq_one_letter_code
_entity_poly.pdbx_strand_id
1 'polypeptide(L)'
;HTRTRRQRQMCIRDRYATSSRDRSIQWPIMNAEHAAKDICNETSSEKEISIIFGKEDRGLTNEELELANKLIEIPANPEYPVLNLAMSVQIITYELFKASSDITEKEWRDYPEVNSHQLQMLIDHFIETAVDIDVIDPDNPKKIISRIKRMFTRLQPDEMEASFMRGFLSGIKKKLK
;
A
#
# COMPACT_ATOMS: atom_id res chain seq x y z
N HIS A 1 8.28 29.51 -32.41
CA HIS A 1 7.83 30.45 -31.36
C HIS A 1 8.30 29.95 -30.01
N THR A 2 9.44 30.49 -29.58
CA THR A 2 9.96 30.26 -28.22
C THR A 2 9.15 31.14 -27.27
N ARG A 3 8.27 30.53 -26.47
CA ARG A 3 7.61 31.21 -25.36
C ARG A 3 8.69 31.82 -24.45
N THR A 4 8.63 33.12 -24.21
CA THR A 4 9.56 33.78 -23.30
C THR A 4 9.45 33.23 -21.89
N ARG A 5 10.55 33.25 -21.10
CA ARG A 5 10.60 32.75 -19.70
C ARG A 5 9.46 33.31 -18.84
N ARG A 6 9.06 34.54 -19.10
CA ARG A 6 7.94 35.24 -18.42
C ARG A 6 6.57 34.67 -18.78
N GLN A 7 6.36 34.24 -20.04
CA GLN A 7 5.11 33.61 -20.49
C GLN A 7 4.93 32.20 -19.92
N ARG A 8 6.04 31.44 -19.75
CA ARG A 8 6.00 30.13 -19.07
C ARG A 8 5.60 30.25 -17.59
N GLN A 9 6.09 31.28 -16.88
CA GLN A 9 5.70 31.53 -15.49
C GLN A 9 4.21 31.86 -15.32
N MET A 10 3.57 32.46 -16.31
CA MET A 10 2.13 32.79 -16.27
C MET A 10 1.21 31.57 -16.46
N CYS A 11 1.72 30.48 -17.01
CA CYS A 11 0.95 29.24 -17.21
C CYS A 11 1.06 28.26 -16.03
N ILE A 12 2.03 28.45 -15.13
CA ILE A 12 2.18 27.63 -13.91
C ILE A 12 1.17 28.10 -12.89
N ARG A 13 0.18 27.29 -12.61
CA ARG A 13 -0.88 27.62 -11.64
C ARG A 13 -0.43 27.28 -10.22
N ASP A 14 0.04 26.07 -10.03
CA ASP A 14 0.40 25.57 -8.72
C ASP A 14 1.87 25.17 -8.63
N ARG A 15 2.49 25.59 -7.54
CA ARG A 15 3.87 25.34 -7.22
C ARG A 15 3.95 24.65 -5.88
N TYR A 16 4.55 23.50 -5.86
CA TYR A 16 4.82 22.72 -4.68
C TYR A 16 6.30 22.85 -4.34
N ALA A 17 6.64 23.03 -3.08
CA ALA A 17 8.05 23.09 -2.65
C ALA A 17 8.32 21.99 -1.63
N THR A 18 9.48 21.35 -1.71
CA THR A 18 9.90 20.34 -0.74
C THR A 18 10.60 20.98 0.44
N SER A 19 10.22 20.63 1.67
CA SER A 19 10.89 21.09 2.89
C SER A 19 10.78 20.05 4.00
N SER A 20 11.87 19.83 4.73
CA SER A 20 11.92 18.99 5.94
C SER A 20 12.09 19.83 7.22
N ARG A 21 12.09 21.15 7.13
CA ARG A 21 12.34 22.04 8.27
C ARG A 21 11.04 22.66 8.75
N ASP A 22 10.83 22.64 10.07
CA ASP A 22 9.81 23.45 10.72
C ASP A 22 10.05 24.94 10.44
N ARG A 23 8.96 25.64 10.11
CA ARG A 23 9.00 27.05 9.77
C ARG A 23 8.16 27.87 10.73
N SER A 24 8.59 29.10 10.99
CA SER A 24 7.85 30.04 11.86
C SER A 24 6.50 30.46 11.28
N ILE A 25 6.36 30.46 9.96
CA ILE A 25 5.08 30.72 9.26
C ILE A 25 4.56 29.37 8.78
N GLN A 26 3.35 29.03 9.17
CA GLN A 26 2.71 27.79 8.76
C GLN A 26 2.21 27.89 7.31
N TRP A 27 2.63 26.93 6.49
CA TRP A 27 2.16 26.72 5.13
C TRP A 27 1.24 25.50 5.08
N PRO A 28 0.39 25.39 4.06
CA PRO A 28 -0.30 24.13 3.79
C PRO A 28 0.73 23.03 3.50
N ILE A 29 0.91 22.11 4.45
CA ILE A 29 1.88 21.01 4.35
C ILE A 29 1.12 19.71 4.08
N MET A 30 1.63 18.92 3.16
CA MET A 30 1.13 17.60 2.86
C MET A 30 2.28 16.60 2.67
N ASN A 31 2.02 15.32 2.90
CA ASN A 31 3.00 14.29 2.58
C ASN A 31 3.08 14.04 1.07
N ALA A 32 4.10 13.31 0.63
CA ALA A 32 4.35 13.05 -0.80
C ALA A 32 3.17 12.33 -1.49
N GLU A 33 2.51 11.39 -0.80
CA GLU A 33 1.36 10.65 -1.33
C GLU A 33 0.15 11.59 -1.57
N HIS A 34 -0.19 12.41 -0.58
CA HIS A 34 -1.30 13.36 -0.72
C HIS A 34 -1.00 14.42 -1.78
N ALA A 35 0.24 14.91 -1.85
CA ALA A 35 0.67 15.85 -2.88
C ALA A 35 0.56 15.23 -4.28
N ALA A 36 0.94 13.97 -4.44
CA ALA A 36 0.81 13.27 -5.72
C ALA A 36 -0.66 13.14 -6.18
N LYS A 37 -1.56 12.77 -5.28
CA LYS A 37 -3.00 12.70 -5.55
C LYS A 37 -3.58 14.07 -5.93
N ASP A 38 -3.20 15.11 -5.20
CA ASP A 38 -3.62 16.49 -5.44
C ASP A 38 -3.14 16.98 -6.83
N ILE A 39 -1.87 16.73 -7.15
CA ILE A 39 -1.27 17.06 -8.45
C ILE A 39 -1.98 16.32 -9.60
N CYS A 40 -2.21 15.01 -9.46
CA CYS A 40 -2.88 14.22 -10.51
C CYS A 40 -4.32 14.66 -10.73
N ASN A 41 -5.05 15.03 -9.69
CA ASN A 41 -6.41 15.55 -9.80
C ASN A 41 -6.46 16.91 -10.51
N GLU A 42 -5.46 17.76 -10.31
CA GLU A 42 -5.39 19.08 -10.93
C GLU A 42 -4.86 19.04 -12.37
N THR A 43 -4.04 18.05 -12.75
CA THR A 43 -3.48 17.89 -14.10
C THR A 43 -4.53 17.49 -15.15
N SER A 44 -5.75 17.17 -14.77
CA SER A 44 -6.88 16.95 -15.70
C SER A 44 -7.26 18.20 -16.53
N SER A 45 -6.74 19.38 -16.18
CA SER A 45 -6.84 20.61 -16.95
C SER A 45 -5.46 20.95 -17.53
N GLU A 46 -5.36 21.53 -18.74
CA GLU A 46 -4.12 21.93 -19.46
C GLU A 46 -3.20 22.89 -18.67
N LYS A 47 -3.00 22.64 -17.37
CA LYS A 47 -2.27 23.51 -16.45
C LYS A 47 -0.91 22.91 -16.11
N GLU A 48 0.12 23.70 -16.21
CA GLU A 48 1.46 23.31 -15.79
C GLU A 48 1.58 23.40 -14.27
N ILE A 49 2.03 22.31 -13.64
CA ILE A 49 2.37 22.22 -12.22
C ILE A 49 3.89 22.15 -12.09
N SER A 50 4.43 22.79 -11.08
CA SER A 50 5.87 22.83 -10.82
C SER A 50 6.18 22.34 -9.42
N ILE A 51 7.21 21.49 -9.28
CA ILE A 51 7.73 21.06 -7.99
C ILE A 51 9.13 21.64 -7.83
N ILE A 52 9.35 22.35 -6.71
CA ILE A 52 10.59 23.05 -6.40
C ILE A 52 11.35 22.23 -5.36
N PHE A 53 12.57 21.87 -5.70
CA PHE A 53 13.50 21.19 -4.78
C PHE A 53 14.59 22.15 -4.33
N GLY A 54 14.99 22.03 -3.08
CA GLY A 54 16.07 22.83 -2.51
C GLY A 54 17.45 22.31 -2.91
N LYS A 55 18.46 23.15 -2.70
CA LYS A 55 19.86 22.76 -2.86
C LYS A 55 20.28 21.78 -1.78
N GLU A 56 21.24 20.91 -2.09
CA GLU A 56 21.69 19.84 -1.17
C GLU A 56 22.32 20.38 0.12
N ASP A 57 22.98 21.53 0.05
CA ASP A 57 23.72 22.12 1.16
C ASP A 57 22.81 22.88 2.16
N ARG A 58 21.74 23.53 1.68
CA ARG A 58 20.93 24.44 2.52
C ARG A 58 19.43 24.28 2.37
N GLY A 59 18.96 23.48 1.40
CA GLY A 59 17.54 23.39 1.07
C GLY A 59 17.03 24.64 0.36
N LEU A 60 15.72 24.94 0.52
CA LEU A 60 15.09 26.16 0.01
C LEU A 60 15.22 27.30 1.03
N THR A 61 15.49 28.50 0.55
CA THR A 61 15.41 29.74 1.36
C THR A 61 13.96 30.15 1.56
N ASN A 62 13.72 31.12 2.45
CA ASN A 62 12.35 31.61 2.69
C ASN A 62 11.80 32.30 1.43
N GLU A 63 12.61 33.07 0.72
CA GLU A 63 12.22 33.74 -0.54
C GLU A 63 11.89 32.72 -1.65
N GLU A 64 12.60 31.59 -1.68
CA GLU A 64 12.32 30.49 -2.62
C GLU A 64 11.02 29.75 -2.26
N LEU A 65 10.73 29.61 -0.97
CA LEU A 65 9.47 29.00 -0.49
C LEU A 65 8.26 29.90 -0.73
N GLU A 66 8.39 31.21 -0.65
CA GLU A 66 7.31 32.15 -0.97
C GLU A 66 6.81 32.07 -2.42
N LEU A 67 7.60 31.41 -3.30
CA LEU A 67 7.17 31.12 -4.67
C LEU A 67 6.21 29.93 -4.74
N ALA A 68 6.07 29.14 -3.69
CA ALA A 68 5.24 27.94 -3.65
C ALA A 68 3.88 28.22 -3.00
N ASN A 69 2.87 27.49 -3.44
CA ASN A 69 1.51 27.52 -2.90
C ASN A 69 1.34 26.50 -1.76
N LYS A 70 2.02 25.37 -1.87
CA LYS A 70 1.91 24.22 -0.96
C LYS A 70 3.29 23.64 -0.69
N LEU A 71 3.48 23.06 0.52
CA LEU A 71 4.71 22.36 0.87
C LEU A 71 4.51 20.85 0.87
N ILE A 72 5.53 20.14 0.39
CA ILE A 72 5.61 18.68 0.48
C ILE A 72 6.64 18.32 1.53
N GLU A 73 6.23 17.62 2.55
CA GLU A 73 7.11 17.01 3.53
C GLU A 73 7.19 15.51 3.24
N ILE A 74 8.42 15.01 3.13
CA ILE A 74 8.68 13.56 3.02
C ILE A 74 9.01 13.08 4.42
N PRO A 75 8.15 12.26 5.05
CA PRO A 75 8.43 11.71 6.37
C PRO A 75 9.74 10.93 6.38
N ALA A 76 10.65 11.30 7.26
CA ALA A 76 11.95 10.66 7.42
C ALA A 76 12.25 10.44 8.91
N ASN A 77 13.41 9.84 9.23
CA ASN A 77 13.82 9.66 10.63
C ASN A 77 13.92 11.02 11.34
N PRO A 78 13.22 11.22 12.47
CA PRO A 78 13.28 12.49 13.22
C PRO A 78 14.70 12.92 13.63
N GLU A 79 15.60 11.96 13.86
CA GLU A 79 17.00 12.24 14.19
C GLU A 79 17.83 12.69 12.98
N TYR A 80 17.39 12.33 11.77
CA TYR A 80 18.03 12.71 10.52
C TYR A 80 16.99 12.93 9.42
N PRO A 81 16.26 14.07 9.46
CA PRO A 81 15.11 14.30 8.57
C PRO A 81 15.49 14.74 7.17
N VAL A 82 16.78 15.01 6.92
CA VAL A 82 17.25 15.52 5.62
C VAL A 82 17.53 14.37 4.67
N LEU A 83 16.78 14.29 3.59
CA LEU A 83 17.02 13.36 2.50
C LEU A 83 17.93 13.99 1.43
N ASN A 84 18.76 13.16 0.80
CA ASN A 84 19.47 13.54 -0.40
C ASN A 84 18.49 13.98 -1.50
N LEU A 85 18.88 14.96 -2.31
CA LEU A 85 18.03 15.51 -3.37
C LEU A 85 17.52 14.43 -4.34
N ALA A 86 18.39 13.53 -4.80
CA ALA A 86 18.01 12.46 -5.72
C ALA A 86 16.97 11.52 -5.08
N MET A 87 17.10 11.20 -3.79
CA MET A 87 16.12 10.41 -3.06
C MET A 87 14.77 11.12 -2.94
N SER A 88 14.79 12.42 -2.64
CA SER A 88 13.57 13.22 -2.57
C SER A 88 12.83 13.26 -3.91
N VAL A 89 13.56 13.45 -5.01
CA VAL A 89 13.02 13.41 -6.37
C VAL A 89 12.43 12.04 -6.66
N GLN A 90 13.16 10.96 -6.34
CA GLN A 90 12.70 9.58 -6.57
C GLN A 90 11.41 9.26 -5.82
N ILE A 91 11.31 9.65 -4.54
CA ILE A 91 10.10 9.40 -3.75
C ILE A 91 8.90 10.13 -4.35
N ILE A 92 9.04 11.40 -4.67
CA ILE A 92 7.94 12.19 -5.23
C ILE A 92 7.52 11.67 -6.60
N THR A 93 8.46 11.33 -7.47
CA THR A 93 8.15 10.78 -8.79
C THR A 93 7.52 9.40 -8.70
N TYR A 94 7.90 8.58 -7.73
CA TYR A 94 7.26 7.30 -7.46
C TYR A 94 5.81 7.47 -6.99
N GLU A 95 5.54 8.39 -6.07
CA GLU A 95 4.17 8.67 -5.63
C GLU A 95 3.30 9.25 -6.76
N LEU A 96 3.86 10.11 -7.61
CA LEU A 96 3.18 10.61 -8.81
C LEU A 96 2.86 9.47 -9.79
N PHE A 97 3.79 8.56 -10.02
CA PHE A 97 3.56 7.40 -10.86
C PHE A 97 2.43 6.51 -10.30
N LYS A 98 2.44 6.24 -8.99
CA LYS A 98 1.36 5.50 -8.31
C LYS A 98 0.00 6.19 -8.46
N ALA A 99 -0.03 7.51 -8.26
CA ALA A 99 -1.27 8.28 -8.32
C ALA A 99 -1.82 8.43 -9.76
N SER A 100 -0.94 8.41 -10.77
CA SER A 100 -1.32 8.53 -12.19
C SER A 100 -1.64 7.22 -12.87
N SER A 101 -1.32 6.09 -12.25
CA SER A 101 -1.43 4.76 -12.84
C SER A 101 -2.40 3.91 -12.04
N ASP A 102 -3.29 3.19 -12.72
CA ASP A 102 -4.06 2.09 -12.11
C ASP A 102 -3.11 0.90 -11.90
N ILE A 103 -2.29 0.99 -10.85
CA ILE A 103 -1.43 -0.12 -10.46
C ILE A 103 -2.31 -1.15 -9.75
N THR A 104 -2.78 -2.12 -10.50
CA THR A 104 -3.41 -3.32 -9.93
C THR A 104 -2.30 -4.25 -9.45
N GLU A 105 -2.37 -4.66 -8.18
CA GLU A 105 -1.53 -5.76 -7.70
C GLU A 105 -1.81 -6.98 -8.56
N LYS A 106 -0.75 -7.63 -9.06
CA LYS A 106 -0.89 -8.89 -9.78
C LYS A 106 -1.41 -9.93 -8.81
N GLU A 107 -2.59 -10.47 -9.12
CA GLU A 107 -3.09 -11.62 -8.40
C GLU A 107 -2.14 -12.79 -8.65
N TRP A 108 -1.60 -13.36 -7.57
CA TRP A 108 -0.66 -14.47 -7.62
C TRP A 108 -1.37 -15.84 -7.59
N ARG A 109 -2.67 -15.83 -7.25
CA ARG A 109 -3.49 -17.04 -7.20
C ARG A 109 -3.89 -17.49 -8.58
N ASP A 110 -3.77 -18.79 -8.82
CA ASP A 110 -4.21 -19.41 -10.08
C ASP A 110 -5.73 -19.66 -10.10
N TYR A 111 -6.35 -19.74 -8.90
CA TYR A 111 -7.77 -20.00 -8.72
C TYR A 111 -8.38 -19.02 -7.69
N PRO A 112 -9.71 -18.77 -7.76
CA PRO A 112 -10.39 -17.92 -6.81
C PRO A 112 -10.27 -18.44 -5.37
N GLU A 113 -10.25 -17.53 -4.42
CA GLU A 113 -10.31 -17.86 -3.00
C GLU A 113 -11.64 -18.54 -2.67
N VAL A 114 -11.61 -19.56 -1.81
CA VAL A 114 -12.83 -20.23 -1.37
C VAL A 114 -13.76 -19.27 -0.62
N ASN A 115 -15.05 -19.38 -0.84
CA ASN A 115 -16.03 -18.63 -0.08
C ASN A 115 -16.16 -19.17 1.37
N SER A 116 -16.82 -18.39 2.23
CA SER A 116 -16.96 -18.73 3.65
C SER A 116 -17.60 -20.09 3.89
N HIS A 117 -18.53 -20.53 3.05
CA HIS A 117 -19.18 -21.84 3.16
C HIS A 117 -18.20 -22.98 2.79
N GLN A 118 -17.47 -22.84 1.70
CA GLN A 118 -16.44 -23.81 1.28
C GLN A 118 -15.33 -23.93 2.33
N LEU A 119 -14.89 -22.80 2.89
CA LEU A 119 -13.91 -22.78 3.97
C LEU A 119 -14.43 -23.50 5.22
N GLN A 120 -15.68 -23.27 5.62
CA GLN A 120 -16.28 -23.96 6.76
C GLN A 120 -16.36 -25.46 6.53
N MET A 121 -16.77 -25.91 5.32
CA MET A 121 -16.80 -27.33 4.98
C MET A 121 -15.41 -27.99 5.05
N LEU A 122 -14.36 -27.29 4.66
CA LEU A 122 -12.98 -27.79 4.78
C LEU A 122 -12.57 -27.92 6.24
N ILE A 123 -12.88 -26.91 7.06
CA ILE A 123 -12.59 -26.90 8.50
C ILE A 123 -13.33 -28.06 9.21
N ASP A 124 -14.58 -28.25 8.92
CA ASP A 124 -15.39 -29.31 9.53
C ASP A 124 -14.85 -30.68 9.15
N HIS A 125 -14.52 -30.89 7.88
CA HIS A 125 -13.90 -32.14 7.40
C HIS A 125 -12.53 -32.39 8.08
N PHE A 126 -11.74 -31.37 8.30
CA PHE A 126 -10.47 -31.48 9.01
C PHE A 126 -10.68 -31.89 10.47
N ILE A 127 -11.64 -31.24 11.18
CA ILE A 127 -11.96 -31.55 12.59
C ILE A 127 -12.48 -32.98 12.70
N GLU A 128 -13.43 -33.38 11.85
CA GLU A 128 -13.97 -34.76 11.84
C GLU A 128 -12.85 -35.79 11.63
N THR A 129 -11.97 -35.55 10.64
CA THR A 129 -10.86 -36.47 10.40
C THR A 129 -9.90 -36.53 11.58
N ALA A 130 -9.63 -35.40 12.24
CA ALA A 130 -8.77 -35.35 13.41
C ALA A 130 -9.38 -36.06 14.64
N VAL A 131 -10.70 -36.10 14.74
CA VAL A 131 -11.41 -36.94 15.74
C VAL A 131 -11.32 -38.42 15.36
N ASP A 132 -11.53 -38.75 14.09
CA ASP A 132 -11.50 -40.14 13.61
C ASP A 132 -10.12 -40.82 13.80
N ILE A 133 -9.05 -40.04 13.87
CA ILE A 133 -7.68 -40.51 14.13
C ILE A 133 -7.18 -40.28 15.57
N ASP A 134 -8.08 -40.01 16.51
CA ASP A 134 -7.79 -39.79 17.94
C ASP A 134 -6.85 -38.62 18.25
N VAL A 135 -6.70 -37.64 17.35
CA VAL A 135 -5.90 -36.41 17.57
C VAL A 135 -6.69 -35.38 18.37
N ILE A 136 -8.01 -35.36 18.20
CA ILE A 136 -8.92 -34.49 18.95
C ILE A 136 -9.90 -35.36 19.74
N ASP A 137 -9.86 -35.18 21.07
CA ASP A 137 -10.87 -35.76 21.96
C ASP A 137 -12.16 -34.94 21.83
N PRO A 138 -13.30 -35.55 21.32
CA PRO A 138 -14.54 -34.82 21.13
C PRO A 138 -15.17 -34.36 22.45
N ASP A 139 -14.91 -35.08 23.57
CA ASP A 139 -15.48 -34.76 24.88
C ASP A 139 -14.67 -33.63 25.58
N ASN A 140 -13.42 -33.42 25.17
CA ASN A 140 -12.57 -32.38 25.73
C ASN A 140 -11.67 -31.71 24.66
N PRO A 141 -12.25 -31.03 23.67
CA PRO A 141 -11.48 -30.46 22.54
C PRO A 141 -10.63 -29.24 22.93
N LYS A 142 -10.76 -28.74 24.17
CA LYS A 142 -10.03 -27.55 24.67
C LYS A 142 -10.14 -26.37 23.69
N LYS A 143 -8.99 -25.71 23.40
CA LYS A 143 -8.91 -24.58 22.44
C LYS A 143 -8.48 -25.02 21.04
N ILE A 144 -8.36 -26.32 20.75
CA ILE A 144 -7.80 -26.79 19.49
C ILE A 144 -8.69 -26.44 18.31
N ILE A 145 -10.00 -26.59 18.44
CA ILE A 145 -10.98 -26.25 17.38
C ILE A 145 -10.87 -24.77 16.99
N SER A 146 -10.78 -23.86 17.98
CA SER A 146 -10.61 -22.43 17.71
C SER A 146 -9.28 -22.12 17.03
N ARG A 147 -8.23 -22.86 17.34
CA ARG A 147 -6.91 -22.72 16.70
C ARG A 147 -6.94 -23.19 15.25
N ILE A 148 -7.61 -24.31 14.97
CA ILE A 148 -7.81 -24.84 13.62
C ILE A 148 -8.60 -23.81 12.78
N LYS A 149 -9.74 -23.32 13.28
CA LYS A 149 -10.51 -22.27 12.59
C LYS A 149 -9.65 -21.07 12.25
N ARG A 150 -8.92 -20.53 13.21
CA ARG A 150 -8.01 -19.40 13.00
C ARG A 150 -6.91 -19.70 11.98
N MET A 151 -6.35 -20.91 12.00
CA MET A 151 -5.32 -21.35 11.06
C MET A 151 -5.84 -21.32 9.63
N PHE A 152 -6.97 -21.95 9.35
CA PHE A 152 -7.57 -21.98 8.02
C PHE A 152 -8.07 -20.61 7.54
N THR A 153 -8.64 -19.78 8.44
CA THR A 153 -9.02 -18.40 8.11
C THR A 153 -7.81 -17.55 7.69
N ARG A 154 -6.65 -17.77 8.30
CA ARG A 154 -5.41 -17.07 7.92
C ARG A 154 -4.76 -17.62 6.67
N LEU A 155 -4.98 -18.90 6.37
CA LEU A 155 -4.43 -19.54 5.18
C LEU A 155 -5.07 -18.99 3.90
N GLN A 156 -6.36 -18.64 3.96
CA GLN A 156 -7.13 -18.14 2.81
C GLN A 156 -6.90 -19.01 1.56
N PRO A 157 -7.20 -20.32 1.61
CA PRO A 157 -6.89 -21.22 0.51
C PRO A 157 -7.72 -20.89 -0.72
N ASP A 158 -7.18 -21.14 -1.89
CA ASP A 158 -7.94 -21.15 -3.13
C ASP A 158 -8.74 -22.45 -3.30
N GLU A 159 -9.57 -22.51 -4.37
CA GLU A 159 -10.45 -23.65 -4.62
C GLU A 159 -9.67 -24.95 -4.88
N MET A 160 -8.50 -24.88 -5.54
CA MET A 160 -7.68 -26.06 -5.82
C MET A 160 -6.98 -26.56 -4.57
N GLU A 161 -6.45 -25.66 -3.74
CA GLU A 161 -5.83 -25.99 -2.45
C GLU A 161 -6.84 -26.63 -1.50
N ALA A 162 -8.04 -26.06 -1.42
CA ALA A 162 -9.12 -26.61 -0.60
C ALA A 162 -9.57 -28.00 -1.11
N SER A 163 -9.67 -28.18 -2.43
CA SER A 163 -10.00 -29.46 -3.05
C SER A 163 -8.92 -30.52 -2.77
N PHE A 164 -7.66 -30.16 -2.92
CA PHE A 164 -6.53 -31.03 -2.58
C PHE A 164 -6.58 -31.47 -1.12
N MET A 165 -6.75 -30.53 -0.18
CA MET A 165 -6.81 -30.83 1.24
C MET A 165 -7.99 -31.75 1.58
N ARG A 166 -9.16 -31.51 0.99
CA ARG A 166 -10.33 -32.39 1.19
C ARG A 166 -10.10 -33.78 0.62
N GLY A 167 -9.44 -33.88 -0.53
CA GLY A 167 -9.03 -35.16 -1.11
C GLY A 167 -8.09 -35.94 -0.20
N PHE A 168 -7.10 -35.26 0.36
CA PHE A 168 -6.14 -35.84 1.32
C PHE A 168 -6.85 -36.37 2.58
N LEU A 169 -7.73 -35.56 3.19
CA LEU A 169 -8.51 -35.96 4.36
C LEU A 169 -9.41 -37.17 4.06
N SER A 170 -10.05 -37.17 2.89
CA SER A 170 -10.87 -38.33 2.44
C SER A 170 -10.03 -39.60 2.27
N GLY A 171 -8.80 -39.47 1.79
CA GLY A 171 -7.84 -40.57 1.67
C GLY A 171 -7.49 -41.18 3.03
N ILE A 172 -7.30 -40.34 4.06
CA ILE A 172 -7.08 -40.81 5.44
C ILE A 172 -8.28 -41.59 5.95
N LYS A 173 -9.49 -41.01 5.87
CA LYS A 173 -10.74 -41.67 6.29
C LYS A 173 -10.98 -43.03 5.60
N LYS A 174 -10.59 -43.17 4.35
CA LYS A 174 -10.70 -44.44 3.60
C LYS A 174 -9.77 -45.53 4.13
N LYS A 175 -8.60 -45.16 4.70
CA LYS A 175 -7.65 -46.13 5.28
C LYS A 175 -8.00 -46.55 6.71
N LEU A 176 -8.87 -45.85 7.39
CA LEU A 176 -9.35 -46.17 8.73
C LEU A 176 -10.53 -47.18 8.72
N LYS A 177 -11.17 -47.35 7.56
CA LYS A 177 -12.19 -48.37 7.31
C LYS A 177 -11.56 -49.67 6.83
#